data_38069cbeadb32667785023490625bb03
#
_entry.id   38069cbeadb32667785023490625bb03
#
_cell.length_a   1.000
_cell.length_b   1.000
_cell.length_c   1.000
_cell.angle_alpha   90.00
_cell.angle_beta   90.00
_cell.angle_gamma   90.00
#
_symmetry.space_group_name_H-M   'P 1'
#
loop_
_entity.id
_entity.type
_entity.pdbx_description
1 polymer ?
#
loop_
_entity_poly.entity_id
_entity_poly.type
_entity_poly.pdbx_seq_one_letter_code
_entity_poly.pdbx_strand_id
1 'polypeptide(L)'
;MKSLKMLLRFAIVGGLILLLLVPLMMIRGVITERSQYRDEAFARVADSRAGTQQLVGPVRVVPWVERKEVELVDPLGVKKTEVQVTEGHWLQMPASLEVGGEMLPSQREVGLFKVPVYSWNGQMKATFAADDYPVKSGRSYGQPYVAVGVSDVRGLVGTPNLRVDGKQLRLLPGVGAASEVGRGLHAPVAGFAAEQGGTLAASTVELELRLDGSRMLSVVPVGDDTRIALRSSWPHPSFSGAFLPNERRVDAQGFDARWAVSSLASDAQRQLRSEGPIDSQAVTVSLVDPVDTYTQADRASKYGVLFVVLTFVGFILFELIKSLRIHPLQYLMVGLALAIFFLLLISLSEHIAFWKAYLVSAVACIGLQAVYLANVLGHWKRGLGFAALLTVLYGALYGLLVSENNALLMGSLLLFVILALAMWVTRRVDWYALGAELK
;
A
#
# COMPACT_ATOMS: atom_id res chain seq x y z
N MET A 1 -30.42 -40.30 29.48
CA MET A 1 -30.39 -38.95 30.11
C MET A 1 -29.00 -38.33 30.21
N LYS A 2 -27.91 -39.07 30.24
CA LYS A 2 -26.57 -38.52 30.54
C LYS A 2 -25.75 -38.24 29.30
N SER A 3 -25.92 -38.95 28.18
CA SER A 3 -25.41 -38.55 26.86
C SER A 3 -26.00 -37.17 26.47
N LEU A 4 -27.24 -36.88 26.87
CA LEU A 4 -27.87 -35.59 26.65
C LEU A 4 -27.18 -34.46 27.42
N LYS A 5 -26.70 -34.73 28.66
CA LYS A 5 -26.00 -33.71 29.48
C LYS A 5 -24.61 -33.40 28.91
N MET A 6 -23.92 -34.38 28.33
CA MET A 6 -22.64 -34.18 27.69
C MET A 6 -22.79 -33.43 26.33
N LEU A 7 -23.78 -33.81 25.53
CA LEU A 7 -24.17 -33.08 24.33
C LEU A 7 -24.56 -31.62 24.65
N LEU A 8 -25.34 -31.41 25.71
CA LEU A 8 -25.71 -30.08 26.17
C LEU A 8 -24.50 -29.24 26.60
N ARG A 9 -23.49 -29.85 27.26
CA ARG A 9 -22.23 -29.14 27.59
C ARG A 9 -21.47 -28.70 26.37
N PHE A 10 -21.26 -29.57 25.41
CA PHE A 10 -20.57 -29.19 24.15
C PHE A 10 -21.38 -28.16 23.37
N ALA A 11 -22.73 -28.27 23.38
CA ALA A 11 -23.58 -27.26 22.77
C ALA A 11 -23.46 -25.88 23.46
N ILE A 12 -23.38 -25.87 24.81
CA ILE A 12 -23.18 -24.65 25.60
C ILE A 12 -21.81 -24.03 25.28
N VAL A 13 -20.73 -24.82 25.24
CA VAL A 13 -19.37 -24.31 24.92
C VAL A 13 -19.32 -23.81 23.48
N GLY A 14 -19.93 -24.53 22.54
CA GLY A 14 -20.08 -24.07 21.14
C GLY A 14 -20.88 -22.77 21.04
N GLY A 15 -21.98 -22.67 21.81
CA GLY A 15 -22.78 -21.45 21.93
C GLY A 15 -22.00 -20.27 22.51
N LEU A 16 -21.14 -20.51 23.51
CA LEU A 16 -20.25 -19.50 24.08
C LEU A 16 -19.19 -19.04 23.09
N ILE A 17 -18.62 -19.94 22.29
CA ILE A 17 -17.69 -19.56 21.21
C ILE A 17 -18.41 -18.64 20.22
N LEU A 18 -19.63 -19.00 19.79
CA LEU A 18 -20.44 -18.16 18.90
C LEU A 18 -20.75 -16.80 19.53
N LEU A 19 -21.11 -16.78 20.82
CA LEU A 19 -21.36 -15.54 21.56
C LEU A 19 -20.13 -14.63 21.60
N LEU A 20 -18.91 -15.19 21.75
CA LEU A 20 -17.66 -14.44 21.78
C LEU A 20 -17.24 -13.92 20.40
N LEU A 21 -17.83 -14.40 19.31
CA LEU A 21 -17.64 -13.78 18.00
C LEU A 21 -18.18 -12.34 17.97
N VAL A 22 -19.22 -12.03 18.76
CA VAL A 22 -19.79 -10.67 18.80
C VAL A 22 -18.76 -9.64 19.27
N PRO A 23 -18.15 -9.74 20.47
CA PRO A 23 -17.13 -8.79 20.89
C PRO A 23 -15.91 -8.80 19.98
N LEU A 24 -15.49 -9.94 19.41
CA LEU A 24 -14.40 -9.99 18.45
C LEU A 24 -14.73 -9.23 17.15
N MET A 25 -15.96 -9.34 16.65
CA MET A 25 -16.42 -8.56 15.48
C MET A 25 -16.47 -7.06 15.81
N MET A 26 -16.93 -6.68 16.99
CA MET A 26 -16.92 -5.27 17.43
C MET A 26 -15.50 -4.70 17.47
N ILE A 27 -14.53 -5.45 18.02
CA ILE A 27 -13.13 -5.04 18.09
C ILE A 27 -12.53 -4.90 16.68
N ARG A 28 -12.86 -5.84 15.79
CA ARG A 28 -12.47 -5.74 14.38
C ARG A 28 -13.06 -4.50 13.70
N GLY A 29 -14.31 -4.14 14.02
CA GLY A 29 -14.93 -2.89 13.59
C GLY A 29 -14.12 -1.67 14.03
N VAL A 30 -13.70 -1.62 15.30
CA VAL A 30 -12.84 -0.54 15.84
C VAL A 30 -11.49 -0.48 15.10
N ILE A 31 -10.85 -1.63 14.83
CA ILE A 31 -9.58 -1.66 14.07
C ILE A 31 -9.78 -1.09 12.67
N THR A 32 -10.86 -1.47 11.99
CA THR A 32 -11.20 -0.97 10.64
C THR A 32 -11.44 0.54 10.65
N GLU A 33 -12.22 1.03 11.62
CA GLU A 33 -12.49 2.46 11.79
C GLU A 33 -11.20 3.26 12.03
N ARG A 34 -10.30 2.77 12.89
CA ARG A 34 -9.00 3.40 13.14
C ARG A 34 -8.11 3.40 11.89
N SER A 35 -8.14 2.33 11.10
CA SER A 35 -7.44 2.29 9.81
C SER A 35 -7.99 3.34 8.83
N GLN A 36 -9.31 3.54 8.80
CA GLN A 36 -9.94 4.59 7.98
C GLN A 36 -9.52 5.99 8.43
N TYR A 37 -9.50 6.29 9.73
CA TYR A 37 -9.01 7.57 10.25
C TYR A 37 -7.55 7.84 9.88
N ARG A 38 -6.71 6.79 9.85
CA ARG A 38 -5.34 6.91 9.34
C ARG A 38 -5.32 7.29 7.86
N ASP A 39 -6.12 6.62 7.03
CA ASP A 39 -6.18 6.89 5.59
C ASP A 39 -6.73 8.30 5.31
N GLU A 40 -7.69 8.77 6.11
CA GLU A 40 -8.14 10.17 6.08
C GLU A 40 -7.04 11.16 6.51
N ALA A 41 -6.21 10.80 7.49
CA ALA A 41 -5.06 11.63 7.88
C ALA A 41 -4.05 11.73 6.73
N PHE A 42 -3.83 10.64 6.00
CA PHE A 42 -3.00 10.64 4.79
C PHE A 42 -3.58 11.54 3.71
N ALA A 43 -4.88 11.45 3.44
CA ALA A 43 -5.58 12.32 2.48
C ALA A 43 -5.44 13.80 2.87
N ARG A 44 -5.65 14.15 4.15
CA ARG A 44 -5.50 15.54 4.64
C ARG A 44 -4.08 16.09 4.45
N VAL A 45 -3.04 15.27 4.65
CA VAL A 45 -1.66 15.70 4.37
C VAL A 45 -1.45 15.90 2.87
N ALA A 46 -1.95 14.99 2.04
CA ALA A 46 -1.88 15.10 0.59
C ALA A 46 -2.61 16.35 0.08
N ASP A 47 -3.77 16.67 0.63
CA ASP A 47 -4.55 17.86 0.25
C ASP A 47 -3.89 19.17 0.67
N SER A 48 -3.21 19.18 1.82
CA SER A 48 -2.59 20.39 2.36
C SER A 48 -1.22 20.72 1.77
N ARG A 49 -0.53 19.76 1.15
CA ARG A 49 0.83 19.96 0.65
C ARG A 49 1.03 19.39 -0.75
N ALA A 50 1.15 18.10 -0.89
CA ALA A 50 1.18 17.37 -2.17
C ALA A 50 0.90 15.89 -1.91
N GLY A 51 0.17 15.27 -2.83
CA GLY A 51 -0.12 13.86 -2.82
C GLY A 51 1.04 12.99 -3.31
N THR A 52 0.69 11.82 -3.80
CA THR A 52 1.64 10.96 -4.52
C THR A 52 2.09 11.65 -5.80
N GLN A 53 3.37 11.51 -6.13
CA GLN A 53 3.94 12.14 -7.31
C GLN A 53 4.22 11.14 -8.41
N GLN A 54 3.86 11.53 -9.63
CA GLN A 54 4.22 10.84 -10.84
C GLN A 54 4.82 11.82 -11.83
N LEU A 55 5.93 11.40 -12.45
CA LEU A 55 6.66 12.17 -13.44
C LEU A 55 6.51 11.54 -14.81
N VAL A 56 6.22 12.36 -15.81
CA VAL A 56 6.08 11.97 -17.22
C VAL A 56 6.91 12.92 -18.08
N GLY A 57 7.76 12.40 -18.91
CA GLY A 57 8.59 13.24 -19.78
C GLY A 57 10.00 13.50 -19.19
N PRO A 58 10.72 14.50 -19.74
CA PRO A 58 10.31 15.49 -20.75
C PRO A 58 9.90 14.88 -22.09
N VAL A 59 8.89 15.50 -22.74
CA VAL A 59 8.49 15.21 -24.12
C VAL A 59 8.47 16.49 -24.94
N ARG A 60 8.76 16.41 -26.25
CA ARG A 60 8.57 17.53 -27.16
C ARG A 60 7.18 17.46 -27.78
N VAL A 61 6.55 18.61 -27.91
CA VAL A 61 5.18 18.76 -28.40
C VAL A 61 5.16 19.78 -29.53
N VAL A 62 4.56 19.41 -30.65
CA VAL A 62 4.28 20.32 -31.77
C VAL A 62 2.77 20.42 -31.94
N PRO A 63 2.13 21.51 -31.52
CA PRO A 63 0.71 21.71 -31.71
C PRO A 63 0.39 21.99 -33.16
N TRP A 64 -0.76 21.55 -33.63
CA TRP A 64 -1.22 21.83 -34.99
C TRP A 64 -2.72 22.12 -35.02
N VAL A 65 -3.13 22.89 -36.04
CA VAL A 65 -4.52 23.21 -36.35
C VAL A 65 -4.76 22.82 -37.81
N GLU A 66 -5.75 21.96 -38.06
CA GLU A 66 -6.17 21.53 -39.39
C GLU A 66 -7.50 22.17 -39.73
N ARG A 67 -7.58 22.83 -40.88
CA ARG A 67 -8.80 23.44 -41.41
C ARG A 67 -9.23 22.73 -42.67
N LYS A 68 -10.43 22.15 -42.62
CA LYS A 68 -11.05 21.47 -43.78
C LYS A 68 -12.36 22.17 -44.13
N GLU A 69 -12.52 22.45 -45.40
CA GLU A 69 -13.81 22.86 -45.94
C GLU A 69 -14.67 21.60 -46.14
N VAL A 70 -15.83 21.54 -45.49
CA VAL A 70 -16.78 20.45 -45.58
C VAL A 70 -18.05 20.99 -46.20
N GLU A 71 -18.49 20.41 -47.32
CA GLU A 71 -19.81 20.71 -47.89
C GLU A 71 -20.88 20.00 -47.05
N LEU A 72 -21.70 20.76 -46.35
CA LEU A 72 -22.91 20.29 -45.67
C LEU A 72 -24.10 20.54 -46.58
N VAL A 73 -24.94 19.55 -46.74
CA VAL A 73 -26.23 19.70 -47.43
C VAL A 73 -27.31 19.81 -46.37
N ASP A 74 -28.00 20.95 -46.33
CA ASP A 74 -29.08 21.15 -45.37
C ASP A 74 -30.32 20.27 -45.76
N PRO A 75 -31.30 20.09 -44.88
CA PRO A 75 -32.50 19.33 -45.13
C PRO A 75 -33.35 19.82 -46.35
N LEU A 76 -33.05 21.01 -46.86
CA LEU A 76 -33.69 21.63 -48.03
C LEU A 76 -32.87 21.45 -49.32
N GLY A 77 -31.73 20.72 -49.26
CA GLY A 77 -30.88 20.42 -50.40
C GLY A 77 -29.88 21.54 -50.77
N VAL A 78 -29.76 22.58 -49.96
CA VAL A 78 -28.82 23.68 -50.22
C VAL A 78 -27.46 23.30 -49.73
N LYS A 79 -26.45 23.39 -50.61
CA LYS A 79 -25.02 23.17 -50.25
C LYS A 79 -24.48 24.38 -49.52
N LYS A 80 -23.98 24.16 -48.30
CA LYS A 80 -23.28 25.17 -47.49
C LYS A 80 -21.88 24.68 -47.21
N THR A 81 -20.90 25.47 -47.53
CA THR A 81 -19.49 25.21 -47.16
C THR A 81 -19.24 25.67 -45.72
N GLU A 82 -18.83 24.77 -44.85
CA GLU A 82 -18.45 25.08 -43.49
C GLU A 82 -16.98 24.69 -43.27
N VAL A 83 -16.23 25.53 -42.59
CA VAL A 83 -14.83 25.26 -42.24
C VAL A 83 -14.81 24.52 -40.93
N GLN A 84 -14.50 23.21 -40.99
CA GLN A 84 -14.24 22.40 -39.81
C GLN A 84 -12.80 22.64 -39.33
N VAL A 85 -12.65 23.07 -38.07
CA VAL A 85 -11.35 23.26 -37.44
C VAL A 85 -11.11 22.09 -36.49
N THR A 86 -9.99 21.40 -36.68
CA THR A 86 -9.53 20.31 -35.80
C THR A 86 -8.18 20.70 -35.24
N GLU A 87 -8.05 20.66 -33.91
CA GLU A 87 -6.79 20.91 -33.22
C GLU A 87 -6.19 19.59 -32.73
N GLY A 88 -4.87 19.52 -32.66
CA GLY A 88 -4.15 18.38 -32.13
C GLY A 88 -2.68 18.68 -31.94
N HIS A 89 -1.91 17.67 -31.69
CA HIS A 89 -0.47 17.84 -31.48
C HIS A 89 0.27 16.59 -31.94
N TRP A 90 1.55 16.74 -32.12
CA TRP A 90 2.49 15.65 -32.37
C TRP A 90 3.46 15.54 -31.21
N LEU A 91 3.73 14.32 -30.74
CA LEU A 91 4.62 14.03 -29.62
C LEU A 91 5.90 13.37 -30.10
N GLN A 92 7.03 13.92 -29.68
CA GLN A 92 8.32 13.26 -29.79
C GLN A 92 8.78 12.82 -28.40
N MET A 93 9.08 11.52 -28.29
CA MET A 93 9.69 10.94 -27.10
C MET A 93 11.21 11.10 -27.16
N PRO A 94 11.91 11.16 -26.00
CA PRO A 94 13.36 11.24 -26.01
C PRO A 94 13.99 9.90 -26.43
N ALA A 95 15.08 9.95 -27.18
CA ALA A 95 15.90 8.78 -27.48
C ALA A 95 16.59 8.23 -26.21
N SER A 96 16.98 9.11 -25.28
CA SER A 96 17.43 8.70 -23.95
C SER A 96 16.83 9.59 -22.87
N LEU A 97 16.45 8.97 -21.74
CA LEU A 97 15.94 9.63 -20.56
C LEU A 97 16.70 9.16 -19.34
N GLU A 98 17.35 10.07 -18.66
CA GLU A 98 18.01 9.84 -17.38
C GLU A 98 17.24 10.61 -16.29
N VAL A 99 16.80 9.91 -15.23
CA VAL A 99 16.12 10.48 -14.07
C VAL A 99 16.91 10.08 -12.84
N GLY A 100 17.35 11.06 -12.08
CA GLY A 100 18.13 10.81 -10.87
C GLY A 100 17.76 11.76 -9.75
N GLY A 101 18.17 11.40 -8.54
CA GLY A 101 18.01 12.30 -7.40
C GLY A 101 17.92 11.61 -6.06
N GLU A 102 17.87 12.44 -5.05
CA GLU A 102 17.79 12.04 -3.66
C GLU A 102 16.44 12.39 -3.07
N MET A 103 15.78 11.37 -2.50
CA MET A 103 14.56 11.54 -1.71
C MET A 103 14.94 11.74 -0.25
N LEU A 104 14.66 12.93 0.28
CA LEU A 104 14.85 13.28 1.69
C LEU A 104 13.55 12.99 2.44
N PRO A 105 13.45 11.86 3.16
CA PRO A 105 12.22 11.49 3.86
C PRO A 105 12.05 12.32 5.13
N SER A 106 10.80 12.59 5.47
CA SER A 106 10.40 13.16 6.74
C SER A 106 9.03 12.60 7.15
N GLN A 107 8.61 12.85 8.38
CA GLN A 107 7.28 12.44 8.85
C GLN A 107 6.48 13.66 9.26
N ARG A 108 5.19 13.64 8.97
CA ARG A 108 4.20 14.62 9.44
C ARG A 108 3.23 13.95 10.40
N GLU A 109 2.98 14.60 11.52
CA GLU A 109 2.02 14.12 12.51
C GLU A 109 0.67 14.79 12.28
N VAL A 110 -0.38 13.97 12.16
CA VAL A 110 -1.77 14.40 12.09
C VAL A 110 -2.55 13.61 13.13
N GLY A 111 -2.82 14.24 14.28
CA GLY A 111 -3.31 13.55 15.47
C GLY A 111 -2.30 12.50 15.94
N LEU A 112 -2.72 11.25 16.01
CA LEU A 112 -1.87 10.11 16.40
C LEU A 112 -1.12 9.48 15.22
N PHE A 113 -1.41 9.91 13.98
CA PHE A 113 -0.90 9.27 12.78
C PHE A 113 0.36 9.94 12.25
N LYS A 114 1.36 9.13 11.90
CA LYS A 114 2.60 9.57 11.25
C LYS A 114 2.51 9.30 9.76
N VAL A 115 2.50 10.37 8.98
CA VAL A 115 2.42 10.30 7.52
C VAL A 115 3.81 10.48 6.94
N PRO A 116 4.37 9.47 6.21
CA PRO A 116 5.63 9.64 5.53
C PRO A 116 5.46 10.60 4.35
N VAL A 117 6.31 11.62 4.32
CA VAL A 117 6.44 12.59 3.23
C VAL A 117 7.90 12.69 2.83
N TYR A 118 8.16 13.24 1.66
CA TYR A 118 9.52 13.43 1.18
C TYR A 118 9.67 14.74 0.42
N SER A 119 10.90 15.22 0.32
CA SER A 119 11.36 16.19 -0.66
C SER A 119 12.34 15.49 -1.59
N TRP A 120 12.04 15.46 -2.88
CA TRP A 120 12.93 14.89 -3.89
C TRP A 120 13.68 16.01 -4.60
N ASN A 121 15.01 15.98 -4.50
CA ASN A 121 15.89 16.83 -5.28
C ASN A 121 16.21 16.09 -6.59
N GLY A 122 15.44 16.40 -7.62
CA GLY A 122 15.43 15.66 -8.86
C GLY A 122 16.19 16.33 -9.98
N GLN A 123 16.84 15.49 -10.79
CA GLN A 123 17.47 15.88 -12.06
C GLN A 123 16.96 14.95 -13.15
N MET A 124 16.57 15.55 -14.27
CA MET A 124 16.13 14.82 -15.45
C MET A 124 16.93 15.32 -16.64
N LYS A 125 17.46 14.38 -17.43
CA LYS A 125 18.16 14.68 -18.68
C LYS A 125 17.55 13.85 -19.80
N ALA A 126 17.06 14.52 -20.82
CA ALA A 126 16.45 13.88 -21.98
C ALA A 126 17.18 14.32 -23.25
N THR A 127 17.60 13.35 -24.06
CA THR A 127 18.22 13.60 -25.38
C THR A 127 17.21 13.25 -26.45
N PHE A 128 16.98 14.21 -27.35
CA PHE A 128 16.07 14.03 -28.49
C PHE A 128 16.89 13.94 -29.77
N ALA A 129 16.60 12.95 -30.59
CA ALA A 129 17.11 12.87 -31.94
C ALA A 129 16.46 13.95 -32.84
N ALA A 130 17.10 14.27 -33.95
CA ALA A 130 16.43 15.02 -35.01
C ALA A 130 15.27 14.17 -35.55
N ASP A 131 14.12 14.80 -35.79
CA ASP A 131 12.93 14.09 -36.28
C ASP A 131 12.05 15.02 -37.10
N ASP A 132 11.42 14.47 -38.12
CA ASP A 132 10.53 15.20 -39.02
C ASP A 132 9.07 14.97 -38.62
N TYR A 133 8.32 16.05 -38.41
CA TYR A 133 6.88 15.94 -38.23
C TYR A 133 6.13 16.09 -39.55
N PRO A 134 5.07 15.28 -39.77
CA PRO A 134 4.48 15.15 -41.10
C PRO A 134 3.80 16.45 -41.55
N VAL A 135 4.16 16.89 -42.77
CA VAL A 135 3.47 17.98 -43.48
C VAL A 135 2.15 17.47 -44.04
N LYS A 136 1.02 18.09 -43.65
CA LYS A 136 -0.31 17.80 -44.22
C LYS A 136 -0.93 19.06 -44.76
N SER A 137 -1.52 18.95 -45.98
CA SER A 137 -2.29 20.06 -46.57
C SER A 137 -3.45 20.49 -45.65
N GLY A 138 -3.66 21.77 -45.50
CA GLY A 138 -4.69 22.32 -44.58
C GLY A 138 -4.29 22.36 -43.11
N ARG A 139 -3.10 21.89 -42.73
CA ARG A 139 -2.58 21.89 -41.37
C ARG A 139 -1.52 22.97 -41.20
N SER A 140 -1.68 23.80 -40.18
CA SER A 140 -0.69 24.76 -39.69
C SER A 140 -0.12 24.28 -38.36
N TYR A 141 1.20 24.44 -38.17
CA TYR A 141 1.91 24.02 -36.97
C TYR A 141 2.26 25.23 -36.11
N GLY A 142 1.99 25.12 -34.80
CA GLY A 142 2.36 26.13 -33.83
C GLY A 142 3.80 25.97 -33.32
N GLN A 143 4.18 26.82 -32.39
CA GLN A 143 5.52 26.80 -31.80
C GLN A 143 5.71 25.52 -30.97
N PRO A 144 6.76 24.74 -31.24
CA PRO A 144 7.14 23.57 -30.44
C PRO A 144 7.50 23.98 -29.02
N TYR A 145 7.26 23.07 -28.08
CA TYR A 145 7.62 23.26 -26.70
C TYR A 145 8.00 21.93 -26.03
N VAL A 146 8.67 22.01 -24.89
CA VAL A 146 8.94 20.86 -24.01
C VAL A 146 7.88 20.81 -22.92
N ALA A 147 7.28 19.66 -22.70
CA ALA A 147 6.33 19.43 -21.62
C ALA A 147 6.86 18.40 -20.63
N VAL A 148 6.57 18.61 -19.36
CA VAL A 148 6.88 17.69 -18.25
C VAL A 148 5.64 17.53 -17.38
N GLY A 149 5.20 16.29 -17.24
CA GLY A 149 4.09 15.91 -16.37
C GLY A 149 4.54 15.77 -14.93
N VAL A 150 3.76 16.39 -14.02
CA VAL A 150 3.88 16.27 -12.57
C VAL A 150 2.47 16.12 -12.03
N SER A 151 2.14 15.01 -11.41
CA SER A 151 0.75 14.70 -11.03
C SER A 151 0.16 15.72 -10.05
N ASP A 152 0.97 16.23 -9.13
CA ASP A 152 0.57 17.30 -8.21
C ASP A 152 1.58 18.45 -8.21
N VAL A 153 1.29 19.48 -8.99
CA VAL A 153 2.15 20.68 -9.14
C VAL A 153 2.31 21.48 -7.84
N ARG A 154 1.43 21.27 -6.85
CA ARG A 154 1.56 21.90 -5.52
C ARG A 154 2.81 21.45 -4.78
N GLY A 155 3.35 20.28 -5.16
CA GLY A 155 4.61 19.75 -4.64
C GLY A 155 5.86 20.46 -5.13
N LEU A 156 5.79 21.29 -6.17
CA LEU A 156 6.95 22.01 -6.69
C LEU A 156 7.41 23.06 -5.67
N VAL A 157 8.68 22.96 -5.27
CA VAL A 157 9.30 23.87 -4.31
C VAL A 157 10.31 24.77 -5.02
N GLY A 158 10.07 26.07 -4.97
CA GLY A 158 10.88 27.03 -5.72
C GLY A 158 10.57 27.00 -7.21
N THR A 159 11.45 27.58 -8.00
CA THR A 159 11.31 27.62 -9.46
C THR A 159 12.20 26.54 -10.07
N PRO A 160 11.63 25.54 -10.77
CA PRO A 160 12.43 24.56 -11.50
C PRO A 160 13.32 25.23 -12.57
N ASN A 161 14.49 24.65 -12.81
CA ASN A 161 15.44 25.14 -13.79
C ASN A 161 15.43 24.21 -15.00
N LEU A 162 14.86 24.69 -16.11
CA LEU A 162 14.85 23.97 -17.38
C LEU A 162 15.84 24.59 -18.34
N ARG A 163 16.71 23.76 -18.92
CA ARG A 163 17.65 24.14 -19.96
C ARG A 163 17.45 23.28 -21.20
N VAL A 164 17.53 23.91 -22.36
CA VAL A 164 17.58 23.23 -23.66
C VAL A 164 18.84 23.65 -24.35
N ASP A 165 19.73 22.71 -24.67
CA ASP A 165 21.06 22.93 -25.23
C ASP A 165 21.85 24.01 -24.45
N GLY A 166 21.79 23.93 -23.11
CA GLY A 166 22.45 24.85 -22.19
C GLY A 166 21.75 26.20 -21.99
N LYS A 167 20.73 26.54 -22.81
CA LYS A 167 19.96 27.78 -22.66
C LYS A 167 18.82 27.58 -21.68
N GLN A 168 18.75 28.43 -20.66
CA GLN A 168 17.66 28.43 -19.71
C GLN A 168 16.37 28.93 -20.34
N LEU A 169 15.27 28.20 -20.17
CA LEU A 169 13.96 28.55 -20.67
C LEU A 169 13.02 28.88 -19.51
N ARG A 170 12.07 29.78 -19.78
CA ARG A 170 11.01 30.11 -18.84
C ARG A 170 9.95 29.03 -18.86
N LEU A 171 9.70 28.42 -17.72
CA LEU A 171 8.61 27.48 -17.53
C LEU A 171 7.26 28.21 -17.36
N LEU A 172 6.26 27.63 -17.98
CA LEU A 172 4.85 28.06 -17.89
C LEU A 172 4.02 26.94 -17.25
N PRO A 173 2.94 27.28 -16.52
CA PRO A 173 2.05 26.29 -15.94
C PRO A 173 1.25 25.52 -17.00
N GLY A 174 0.93 24.26 -16.69
CA GLY A 174 0.20 23.35 -17.58
C GLY A 174 1.13 22.67 -18.60
N VAL A 175 0.59 21.72 -19.34
CA VAL A 175 1.29 20.90 -20.36
C VAL A 175 0.94 21.29 -21.78
N GLY A 176 0.25 22.41 -21.97
CA GLY A 176 -0.20 22.86 -23.30
C GLY A 176 -1.27 21.92 -23.89
N ALA A 177 -1.12 21.60 -25.18
CA ALA A 177 -2.03 20.71 -25.90
C ALA A 177 -1.85 19.21 -25.54
N ALA A 178 -0.76 18.82 -24.89
CA ALA A 178 -0.44 17.43 -24.56
C ALA A 178 -1.13 16.98 -23.26
N SER A 179 -2.47 16.91 -23.27
CA SER A 179 -3.27 16.54 -22.08
C SER A 179 -2.96 15.15 -21.52
N GLU A 180 -2.49 14.23 -22.35
CA GLU A 180 -2.06 12.87 -21.99
C GLU A 180 -0.84 12.84 -21.07
N VAL A 181 -0.02 13.91 -21.05
CA VAL A 181 1.09 14.08 -20.11
C VAL A 181 0.56 14.39 -18.69
N GLY A 182 -0.70 14.76 -18.58
CA GLY A 182 -1.39 15.05 -17.34
C GLY A 182 -1.27 16.53 -16.92
N ARG A 183 -1.03 16.77 -15.65
CA ARG A 183 -0.72 18.11 -15.12
C ARG A 183 0.77 18.34 -15.19
N GLY A 184 1.23 19.60 -15.19
CA GLY A 184 2.67 19.84 -15.19
C GLY A 184 3.08 21.22 -15.63
N LEU A 185 4.20 21.27 -16.31
CA LEU A 185 4.87 22.49 -16.78
C LEU A 185 5.25 22.32 -18.24
N HIS A 186 5.32 23.46 -18.96
CA HIS A 186 5.87 23.47 -20.31
C HIS A 186 6.76 24.70 -20.55
N ALA A 187 7.62 24.61 -21.55
CA ALA A 187 8.44 25.74 -21.98
C ALA A 187 8.50 25.79 -23.50
N PRO A 188 8.11 26.92 -24.12
CA PRO A 188 8.27 27.13 -25.55
C PRO A 188 9.75 27.11 -25.93
N VAL A 189 10.09 26.40 -27.01
CA VAL A 189 11.45 26.36 -27.56
C VAL A 189 11.54 27.34 -28.71
N ALA A 190 12.37 28.39 -28.56
CA ALA A 190 12.57 29.36 -29.60
C ALA A 190 13.43 28.81 -30.76
N GLY A 191 13.12 29.21 -31.97
CA GLY A 191 13.93 28.85 -33.15
C GLY A 191 13.29 27.79 -34.06
N PHE A 192 12.13 27.28 -33.72
CA PHE A 192 11.37 26.37 -34.59
C PHE A 192 10.16 27.12 -35.16
N ALA A 193 10.38 27.86 -36.26
CA ALA A 193 9.28 28.43 -37.01
C ALA A 193 8.93 27.47 -38.16
N ALA A 194 7.80 26.79 -38.04
CA ALA A 194 7.35 25.96 -39.14
C ALA A 194 5.85 26.17 -39.35
N GLU A 195 5.50 27.13 -40.16
CA GLU A 195 4.14 27.31 -40.64
C GLU A 195 3.66 26.16 -41.53
N GLN A 196 4.56 25.32 -42.06
CA GLN A 196 4.26 24.29 -43.07
C GLN A 196 4.80 22.89 -42.76
N GLY A 197 5.22 22.61 -41.53
CA GLY A 197 5.92 21.38 -41.19
C GLY A 197 7.43 21.57 -41.21
N GLY A 198 8.18 20.74 -40.53
CA GLY A 198 9.63 20.92 -40.45
C GLY A 198 10.33 19.82 -39.66
N THR A 199 11.65 20.00 -39.58
CA THR A 199 12.52 19.13 -38.83
C THR A 199 12.76 19.73 -37.44
N LEU A 200 12.53 18.96 -36.39
CA LEU A 200 13.04 19.27 -35.07
C LEU A 200 14.51 18.85 -35.00
N ALA A 201 15.40 19.79 -34.75
CA ALA A 201 16.80 19.47 -34.53
C ALA A 201 17.02 18.61 -33.29
N ALA A 202 18.08 17.81 -33.28
CA ALA A 202 18.53 17.12 -32.09
C ALA A 202 18.77 18.13 -30.97
N SER A 203 18.37 17.79 -29.71
CA SER A 203 18.62 18.66 -28.55
C SER A 203 18.67 17.87 -27.26
N THR A 204 19.28 18.49 -26.27
CA THR A 204 19.32 17.96 -24.90
C THR A 204 18.51 18.87 -23.99
N VAL A 205 17.61 18.27 -23.25
CA VAL A 205 16.77 18.93 -22.24
C VAL A 205 17.27 18.51 -20.87
N GLU A 206 17.58 19.47 -20.02
CA GLU A 206 17.97 19.25 -18.63
C GLU A 206 16.98 19.98 -17.71
N LEU A 207 16.43 19.27 -16.74
CA LEU A 207 15.50 19.81 -15.77
C LEU A 207 15.98 19.48 -14.34
N GLU A 208 16.15 20.50 -13.55
CA GLU A 208 16.41 20.39 -12.12
C GLU A 208 15.20 20.93 -11.34
N LEU A 209 14.69 20.14 -10.40
CA LEU A 209 13.55 20.53 -9.61
C LEU A 209 13.63 19.96 -8.20
N ARG A 210 12.94 20.63 -7.28
CA ARG A 210 12.64 20.11 -5.97
C ARG A 210 11.15 19.83 -5.89
N LEU A 211 10.80 18.58 -5.59
CA LEU A 211 9.43 18.10 -5.58
C LEU A 211 9.09 17.47 -4.24
N ASP A 212 8.17 18.07 -3.52
CA ASP A 212 7.58 17.48 -2.32
C ASP A 212 6.47 16.52 -2.70
N GLY A 213 6.37 15.43 -1.96
CA GLY A 213 5.32 14.45 -2.15
C GLY A 213 5.07 13.62 -0.89
N SER A 214 4.05 12.78 -0.96
CA SER A 214 3.69 11.86 0.11
C SER A 214 3.68 10.42 -0.38
N ARG A 215 4.13 9.47 0.44
CA ARG A 215 4.06 8.03 0.29
C ARG A 215 4.83 7.45 -0.90
N MET A 216 4.62 7.92 -2.14
CA MET A 216 5.25 7.31 -3.32
C MET A 216 5.71 8.35 -4.34
N LEU A 217 6.77 7.98 -5.07
CA LEU A 217 7.25 8.65 -6.28
C LEU A 217 7.26 7.64 -7.42
N SER A 218 6.64 8.02 -8.53
CA SER A 218 6.57 7.22 -9.74
C SER A 218 7.21 7.96 -10.91
N VAL A 219 7.87 7.24 -11.80
CA VAL A 219 8.47 7.77 -13.05
C VAL A 219 8.00 6.89 -14.20
N VAL A 220 7.45 7.51 -15.23
CA VAL A 220 7.06 6.81 -16.47
C VAL A 220 8.25 6.75 -17.43
N PRO A 221 8.69 5.56 -17.86
CA PRO A 221 9.84 5.40 -18.73
C PRO A 221 9.48 5.69 -20.20
N VAL A 222 9.43 6.97 -20.56
CA VAL A 222 9.03 7.43 -21.91
C VAL A 222 10.18 7.50 -22.92
N GLY A 223 11.44 7.34 -22.49
CA GLY A 223 12.60 7.30 -23.39
C GLY A 223 12.75 5.98 -24.14
N ASP A 224 13.43 5.97 -25.30
CA ASP A 224 13.80 4.72 -25.97
C ASP A 224 14.75 3.90 -25.09
N ASP A 225 15.73 4.56 -24.45
CA ASP A 225 16.51 4.05 -23.32
C ASP A 225 16.24 4.94 -22.09
N THR A 226 15.62 4.38 -21.06
CA THR A 226 15.32 5.10 -19.83
C THR A 226 16.14 4.54 -18.67
N ARG A 227 16.90 5.39 -17.99
CA ARG A 227 17.68 5.07 -16.79
C ARG A 227 17.18 5.89 -15.62
N ILE A 228 16.85 5.21 -14.52
CA ILE A 228 16.36 5.85 -13.31
C ILE A 228 17.28 5.45 -12.16
N ALA A 229 17.74 6.42 -11.38
CA ALA A 229 18.58 6.20 -10.19
C ALA A 229 18.01 6.99 -9.01
N LEU A 230 17.44 6.30 -8.03
CA LEU A 230 16.84 6.91 -6.84
C LEU A 230 17.56 6.42 -5.58
N ARG A 231 17.85 7.35 -4.69
CA ARG A 231 18.42 7.07 -3.38
C ARG A 231 17.66 7.81 -2.28
N SER A 232 17.64 7.23 -1.09
CA SER A 232 17.00 7.82 0.08
C SER A 232 17.57 7.23 1.35
N SER A 233 17.53 7.99 2.44
CA SER A 233 17.83 7.48 3.79
C SER A 233 16.67 6.68 4.42
N TRP A 234 15.57 6.43 3.69
CA TRP A 234 14.46 5.59 4.17
C TRP A 234 14.83 4.11 4.11
N PRO A 235 14.84 3.37 5.26
CA PRO A 235 15.35 2.00 5.28
C PRO A 235 14.37 0.94 4.79
N HIS A 236 13.11 1.30 4.52
CA HIS A 236 12.04 0.35 4.16
C HIS A 236 11.32 0.76 2.88
N PRO A 237 12.02 0.80 1.72
CA PRO A 237 11.37 1.06 0.44
C PRO A 237 10.53 -0.13 0.00
N SER A 238 9.41 0.14 -0.66
CA SER A 238 8.72 -0.85 -1.48
C SER A 238 8.84 -0.44 -2.95
N PHE A 239 9.38 -1.34 -3.76
CA PHE A 239 9.50 -1.16 -5.21
C PHE A 239 8.35 -1.85 -5.90
N SER A 240 7.61 -1.13 -6.73
CA SER A 240 6.43 -1.63 -7.45
C SER A 240 6.29 -0.98 -8.82
N GLY A 241 5.19 -1.24 -9.51
CA GLY A 241 4.96 -0.78 -10.88
C GLY A 241 5.31 -1.85 -11.90
N ALA A 242 5.42 -1.47 -13.17
CA ALA A 242 5.69 -2.41 -14.27
C ALA A 242 7.09 -3.00 -14.22
N PHE A 243 8.04 -2.26 -13.66
CA PHE A 243 9.46 -2.66 -13.66
C PHE A 243 10.04 -2.56 -12.26
N LEU A 244 10.65 -3.65 -11.81
CA LEU A 244 11.44 -3.69 -10.58
C LEU A 244 12.88 -3.22 -10.86
N PRO A 245 13.61 -2.73 -9.83
CA PRO A 245 14.98 -2.27 -10.03
C PRO A 245 15.91 -3.41 -10.49
N ASN A 246 16.74 -3.12 -11.49
CA ASN A 246 17.79 -4.04 -11.96
C ASN A 246 18.87 -4.22 -10.89
N GLU A 247 19.23 -3.13 -10.22
CA GLU A 247 20.17 -3.11 -9.11
C GLU A 247 19.53 -2.42 -7.91
N ARG A 248 19.67 -3.01 -6.74
CA ARG A 248 19.20 -2.40 -5.50
C ARG A 248 20.09 -2.75 -4.32
N ARG A 249 20.34 -1.77 -3.51
CA ARG A 249 20.91 -1.92 -2.18
C ARG A 249 19.92 -1.33 -1.17
N VAL A 250 19.57 -2.11 -0.16
CA VAL A 250 18.67 -1.68 0.93
C VAL A 250 19.33 -2.08 2.24
N ASP A 251 19.56 -1.13 3.12
CA ASP A 251 20.14 -1.35 4.44
C ASP A 251 19.51 -0.42 5.49
N ALA A 252 20.00 -0.47 6.73
CA ALA A 252 19.47 0.37 7.82
C ALA A 252 19.69 1.89 7.60
N GLN A 253 20.57 2.27 6.67
CA GLN A 253 20.86 3.67 6.34
C GLN A 253 20.03 4.19 5.18
N GLY A 254 19.28 3.31 4.48
CA GLY A 254 18.43 3.68 3.37
C GLY A 254 18.49 2.75 2.18
N PHE A 255 18.23 3.31 0.98
CA PHE A 255 18.30 2.56 -0.26
C PHE A 255 18.98 3.33 -1.40
N ASP A 256 19.60 2.59 -2.32
CA ASP A 256 20.01 3.01 -3.67
C ASP A 256 19.42 2.00 -4.65
N ALA A 257 18.66 2.48 -5.63
CA ALA A 257 17.98 1.62 -6.57
C ALA A 257 18.08 2.19 -7.98
N ARG A 258 18.34 1.30 -8.96
CA ARG A 258 18.55 1.66 -10.36
C ARG A 258 17.72 0.82 -11.29
N TRP A 259 17.16 1.47 -12.29
CA TRP A 259 16.37 0.85 -13.35
C TRP A 259 16.97 1.22 -14.72
N ALA A 260 16.91 0.27 -15.62
CA ALA A 260 17.17 0.44 -17.05
C ALA A 260 15.99 -0.18 -17.81
N VAL A 261 15.23 0.65 -18.51
CA VAL A 261 14.00 0.25 -19.20
C VAL A 261 14.08 0.70 -20.64
N SER A 262 14.00 -0.25 -21.57
CA SER A 262 13.91 0.03 -23.02
C SER A 262 12.44 0.21 -23.43
N SER A 263 12.18 1.09 -24.40
CA SER A 263 10.87 1.26 -25.03
C SER A 263 10.36 -0.02 -25.70
N LEU A 264 11.24 -0.97 -26.02
CA LEU A 264 10.85 -2.29 -26.54
C LEU A 264 10.18 -3.18 -25.47
N ALA A 265 10.46 -2.93 -24.20
CA ALA A 265 9.89 -3.67 -23.06
C ALA A 265 8.72 -2.93 -22.42
N SER A 266 8.50 -1.66 -22.77
CA SER A 266 7.48 -0.79 -22.16
C SER A 266 6.47 -0.32 -23.19
N ASP A 267 5.19 -0.32 -22.81
CA ASP A 267 4.11 0.25 -23.61
C ASP A 267 3.88 1.75 -23.34
N ALA A 268 4.71 2.38 -22.50
CA ALA A 268 4.51 3.76 -22.04
C ALA A 268 4.37 4.77 -23.20
N GLN A 269 5.24 4.69 -24.19
CA GLN A 269 5.18 5.58 -25.36
C GLN A 269 3.90 5.38 -26.18
N ARG A 270 3.47 4.13 -26.37
CA ARG A 270 2.24 3.81 -27.11
C ARG A 270 1.00 4.30 -26.36
N GLN A 271 0.95 4.06 -25.07
CA GLN A 271 -0.15 4.52 -24.21
C GLN A 271 -0.22 6.04 -24.17
N LEU A 272 0.92 6.72 -24.07
CA LEU A 272 0.96 8.19 -24.11
C LEU A 272 0.42 8.73 -25.43
N ARG A 273 0.80 8.14 -26.58
CA ARG A 273 0.29 8.56 -27.90
C ARG A 273 -1.18 8.24 -28.14
N SER A 274 -1.74 7.26 -27.47
CA SER A 274 -3.15 6.83 -27.58
C SER A 274 -4.06 7.41 -26.49
N GLU A 275 -3.56 8.36 -25.70
CA GLU A 275 -4.27 8.94 -24.54
C GLU A 275 -4.74 7.86 -23.53
N GLY A 276 -4.01 6.74 -23.46
CA GLY A 276 -4.31 5.63 -22.57
C GLY A 276 -3.77 5.84 -21.14
N PRO A 277 -4.19 5.02 -20.18
CA PRO A 277 -3.73 5.12 -18.79
C PRO A 277 -2.24 4.75 -18.67
N ILE A 278 -1.40 5.70 -18.29
CA ILE A 278 0.06 5.56 -18.23
C ILE A 278 0.53 4.97 -16.88
N ASP A 279 -0.29 5.04 -15.86
CA ASP A 279 0.07 4.65 -14.48
C ASP A 279 0.57 3.21 -14.39
N SER A 280 0.03 2.32 -15.22
CA SER A 280 0.40 0.89 -15.24
C SER A 280 1.83 0.64 -15.74
N GLN A 281 2.47 1.61 -16.38
CA GLN A 281 3.82 1.49 -16.94
C GLN A 281 4.90 2.15 -16.08
N ALA A 282 4.52 2.78 -15.00
CA ALA A 282 5.45 3.51 -14.15
C ALA A 282 6.36 2.59 -13.33
N VAL A 283 7.56 3.06 -13.08
CA VAL A 283 8.45 2.61 -12.00
C VAL A 283 8.05 3.35 -10.74
N THR A 284 7.82 2.65 -9.63
CA THR A 284 7.32 3.26 -8.41
C THR A 284 8.16 2.88 -7.20
N VAL A 285 8.53 3.88 -6.40
CA VAL A 285 9.12 3.72 -5.07
C VAL A 285 8.15 4.24 -4.04
N SER A 286 7.79 3.40 -3.06
CA SER A 286 6.92 3.77 -1.96
C SER A 286 7.70 3.76 -0.64
N LEU A 287 7.49 4.79 0.17
CA LEU A 287 7.99 4.87 1.54
C LEU A 287 6.99 4.13 2.45
N VAL A 288 7.25 2.85 2.68
CA VAL A 288 6.37 2.00 3.50
C VAL A 288 6.83 2.07 4.95
N ASP A 289 5.87 2.10 5.87
CA ASP A 289 6.15 1.80 7.27
C ASP A 289 5.95 0.28 7.46
N PRO A 290 7.03 -0.50 7.68
CA PRO A 290 6.93 -1.96 7.81
C PRO A 290 6.19 -2.37 9.08
N VAL A 291 6.09 -1.48 10.06
CA VAL A 291 5.43 -1.73 11.35
C VAL A 291 4.08 -1.02 11.39
N ASP A 292 3.25 -1.22 10.36
CA ASP A 292 1.88 -0.72 10.42
C ASP A 292 1.08 -1.45 11.52
N THR A 293 0.93 -0.76 12.62
CA THR A 293 0.22 -1.23 13.83
C THR A 293 -1.18 -1.75 13.52
N TYR A 294 -1.90 -1.09 12.61
CA TYR A 294 -3.28 -1.47 12.26
C TYR A 294 -3.33 -2.74 11.43
N THR A 295 -2.38 -2.92 10.51
CA THR A 295 -2.23 -4.18 9.76
C THR A 295 -1.90 -5.34 10.69
N GLN A 296 -1.01 -5.14 11.66
CA GLN A 296 -0.69 -6.16 12.66
C GLN A 296 -1.87 -6.45 13.59
N ALA A 297 -2.61 -5.43 14.02
CA ALA A 297 -3.82 -5.60 14.84
C ALA A 297 -4.97 -6.28 14.07
N ASP A 298 -5.17 -5.97 12.79
CA ASP A 298 -6.15 -6.67 11.94
C ASP A 298 -5.77 -8.14 11.78
N ARG A 299 -4.51 -8.46 11.53
CA ARG A 299 -4.02 -9.85 11.52
C ARG A 299 -4.26 -10.52 12.86
N ALA A 300 -3.95 -9.87 13.99
CA ALA A 300 -4.22 -10.41 15.31
C ALA A 300 -5.70 -10.74 15.51
N SER A 301 -6.59 -9.85 15.10
CA SER A 301 -8.04 -10.06 15.21
C SER A 301 -8.55 -11.21 14.34
N LYS A 302 -7.98 -11.42 13.16
CA LYS A 302 -8.31 -12.55 12.29
C LYS A 302 -7.99 -13.89 12.94
N TYR A 303 -6.88 -13.97 13.68
CA TYR A 303 -6.52 -15.16 14.46
C TYR A 303 -7.28 -15.25 15.80
N GLY A 304 -8.05 -14.23 16.18
CA GLY A 304 -8.77 -14.17 17.46
C GLY A 304 -9.75 -15.33 17.64
N VAL A 305 -10.48 -15.71 16.60
CA VAL A 305 -11.41 -16.86 16.66
C VAL A 305 -10.66 -18.16 16.91
N LEU A 306 -9.57 -18.39 16.18
CA LEU A 306 -8.70 -19.55 16.39
C LEU A 306 -8.18 -19.59 17.81
N PHE A 307 -7.76 -18.44 18.34
CA PHE A 307 -7.20 -18.31 19.67
C PHE A 307 -8.23 -18.62 20.77
N VAL A 308 -9.48 -18.15 20.62
CA VAL A 308 -10.59 -18.50 21.51
C VAL A 308 -10.87 -20.01 21.49
N VAL A 309 -10.97 -20.60 20.30
CA VAL A 309 -11.19 -22.04 20.14
C VAL A 309 -10.08 -22.85 20.82
N LEU A 310 -8.80 -22.50 20.55
CA LEU A 310 -7.66 -23.21 21.15
C LEU A 310 -7.62 -23.08 22.67
N THR A 311 -7.93 -21.90 23.20
CA THR A 311 -8.02 -21.68 24.65
C THR A 311 -9.13 -22.52 25.27
N PHE A 312 -10.30 -22.60 24.63
CA PHE A 312 -11.40 -23.42 25.13
C PHE A 312 -11.09 -24.91 25.02
N VAL A 313 -10.45 -25.36 23.95
CA VAL A 313 -9.94 -26.76 23.85
C VAL A 313 -8.97 -27.03 24.98
N GLY A 314 -7.99 -26.14 25.21
CA GLY A 314 -7.04 -26.28 26.32
C GLY A 314 -7.75 -26.32 27.68
N PHE A 315 -8.81 -25.52 27.85
CA PHE A 315 -9.58 -25.46 29.08
C PHE A 315 -10.40 -26.75 29.30
N ILE A 316 -11.03 -27.30 28.25
CA ILE A 316 -11.73 -28.60 28.28
C ILE A 316 -10.75 -29.73 28.62
N LEU A 317 -9.58 -29.75 27.98
CA LEU A 317 -8.55 -30.76 28.27
C LEU A 317 -8.08 -30.70 29.73
N PHE A 318 -7.92 -29.46 30.25
CA PHE A 318 -7.52 -29.27 31.62
C PHE A 318 -8.63 -29.73 32.61
N GLU A 319 -9.91 -29.48 32.30
CA GLU A 319 -11.08 -29.97 33.03
C GLU A 319 -11.12 -31.50 33.09
N LEU A 320 -10.89 -32.16 31.92
CA LEU A 320 -10.89 -33.60 31.79
C LEU A 320 -9.74 -34.28 32.60
N ILE A 321 -8.50 -33.74 32.45
CA ILE A 321 -7.32 -34.31 33.14
C ILE A 321 -7.43 -34.22 34.64
N LYS A 322 -8.03 -33.14 35.16
CA LYS A 322 -8.13 -32.87 36.59
C LYS A 322 -9.49 -33.21 37.21
N SER A 323 -10.41 -33.78 36.40
CA SER A 323 -11.78 -34.14 36.81
C SER A 323 -12.49 -32.98 37.51
N LEU A 324 -12.36 -31.78 37.01
CA LEU A 324 -12.94 -30.56 37.59
C LEU A 324 -14.36 -30.34 37.07
N ARG A 325 -15.18 -29.64 37.83
CA ARG A 325 -16.51 -29.18 37.39
C ARG A 325 -16.44 -27.67 37.18
N ILE A 326 -16.27 -27.23 35.94
CA ILE A 326 -16.17 -25.83 35.58
C ILE A 326 -17.55 -25.34 35.09
N HIS A 327 -18.01 -24.21 35.64
CA HIS A 327 -19.31 -23.65 35.27
C HIS A 327 -19.20 -22.90 33.93
N PRO A 328 -20.21 -22.94 33.02
CA PRO A 328 -20.17 -22.23 31.73
C PRO A 328 -19.85 -20.73 31.84
N LEU A 329 -20.27 -20.06 32.90
CA LEU A 329 -19.94 -18.65 33.14
C LEU A 329 -18.43 -18.40 33.24
N GLN A 330 -17.68 -19.38 33.74
CA GLN A 330 -16.22 -19.27 33.85
C GLN A 330 -15.53 -19.35 32.48
N TYR A 331 -16.06 -20.18 31.56
CA TYR A 331 -15.66 -20.17 30.15
C TYR A 331 -15.92 -18.81 29.51
N LEU A 332 -17.10 -18.21 29.77
CA LEU A 332 -17.43 -16.89 29.27
C LEU A 332 -16.46 -15.82 29.78
N MET A 333 -16.11 -15.83 31.08
CA MET A 333 -15.17 -14.87 31.67
C MET A 333 -13.78 -14.99 31.04
N VAL A 334 -13.28 -16.21 30.84
CA VAL A 334 -12.02 -16.48 30.17
C VAL A 334 -12.05 -15.97 28.71
N GLY A 335 -13.14 -16.25 28.00
CA GLY A 335 -13.32 -15.79 26.62
C GLY A 335 -13.41 -14.27 26.49
N LEU A 336 -14.10 -13.60 27.42
CA LEU A 336 -14.16 -12.14 27.47
C LEU A 336 -12.78 -11.53 27.74
N ALA A 337 -11.97 -12.13 28.63
CA ALA A 337 -10.60 -11.68 28.88
C ALA A 337 -9.73 -11.79 27.61
N LEU A 338 -9.95 -12.83 26.78
CA LEU A 338 -9.28 -12.94 25.48
C LEU A 338 -9.74 -11.84 24.51
N ALA A 339 -11.03 -11.50 24.49
CA ALA A 339 -11.51 -10.39 23.65
C ALA A 339 -10.91 -9.05 24.11
N ILE A 340 -10.89 -8.81 25.42
CA ILE A 340 -10.28 -7.58 26.00
C ILE A 340 -8.78 -7.49 25.67
N PHE A 341 -8.07 -8.60 25.56
CA PHE A 341 -6.67 -8.58 25.10
C PHE A 341 -6.50 -7.88 23.77
N PHE A 342 -7.32 -8.19 22.76
CA PHE A 342 -7.25 -7.55 21.45
C PHE A 342 -7.59 -6.05 21.51
N LEU A 343 -8.52 -5.66 22.37
CA LEU A 343 -8.85 -4.26 22.59
C LEU A 343 -7.71 -3.51 23.27
N LEU A 344 -7.08 -4.08 24.29
CA LEU A 344 -5.89 -3.51 24.93
C LEU A 344 -4.71 -3.42 23.95
N LEU A 345 -4.52 -4.45 23.15
CA LEU A 345 -3.46 -4.50 22.15
C LEU A 345 -3.57 -3.33 21.17
N ILE A 346 -4.75 -3.11 20.57
CA ILE A 346 -4.93 -1.99 19.64
C ILE A 346 -4.75 -0.64 20.33
N SER A 347 -5.37 -0.45 21.48
CA SER A 347 -5.31 0.80 22.24
C SER A 347 -3.87 1.17 22.66
N LEU A 348 -3.11 0.22 23.17
CA LEU A 348 -1.73 0.46 23.58
C LEU A 348 -0.79 0.62 22.38
N SER A 349 -1.05 -0.09 21.28
CA SER A 349 -0.20 -0.03 20.09
C SER A 349 -0.28 1.30 19.35
N GLU A 350 -1.27 2.14 19.62
CA GLU A 350 -1.33 3.53 19.16
C GLU A 350 -0.31 4.44 19.87
N HIS A 351 0.13 4.07 21.07
CA HIS A 351 1.01 4.90 21.90
C HIS A 351 2.43 4.35 22.03
N ILE A 352 2.58 3.02 21.97
CA ILE A 352 3.88 2.36 22.12
C ILE A 352 4.10 1.34 21.00
N ALA A 353 5.36 0.94 20.78
CA ALA A 353 5.69 -0.06 19.75
C ALA A 353 4.87 -1.35 19.95
N PHE A 354 4.37 -1.93 18.85
CA PHE A 354 3.46 -3.07 18.83
C PHE A 354 3.92 -4.25 19.72
N TRP A 355 5.21 -4.60 19.68
CA TRP A 355 5.73 -5.69 20.51
C TRP A 355 5.62 -5.41 22.03
N LYS A 356 5.81 -4.13 22.43
CA LYS A 356 5.63 -3.71 23.83
C LYS A 356 4.14 -3.75 24.22
N ALA A 357 3.28 -3.23 23.35
CA ALA A 357 1.83 -3.28 23.52
C ALA A 357 1.34 -4.72 23.66
N TYR A 358 1.85 -5.61 22.79
CA TYR A 358 1.54 -7.04 22.86
C TYR A 358 1.96 -7.68 24.19
N LEU A 359 3.20 -7.44 24.62
CA LEU A 359 3.74 -7.98 25.86
C LEU A 359 2.93 -7.52 27.06
N VAL A 360 2.64 -6.22 27.17
CA VAL A 360 1.88 -5.65 28.29
C VAL A 360 0.46 -6.23 28.31
N SER A 361 -0.23 -6.27 27.17
CA SER A 361 -1.58 -6.81 27.05
C SER A 361 -1.62 -8.31 27.39
N ALA A 362 -0.63 -9.08 26.91
CA ALA A 362 -0.53 -10.52 27.20
C ALA A 362 -0.28 -10.78 28.68
N VAL A 363 0.67 -10.08 29.31
CA VAL A 363 0.96 -10.22 30.75
C VAL A 363 -0.25 -9.84 31.60
N ALA A 364 -0.93 -8.74 31.26
CA ALA A 364 -2.15 -8.32 31.98
C ALA A 364 -3.27 -9.38 31.89
N CYS A 365 -3.54 -9.90 30.70
CA CYS A 365 -4.59 -10.89 30.48
C CYS A 365 -4.24 -12.26 31.05
N ILE A 366 -3.00 -12.74 30.91
CA ILE A 366 -2.55 -14.00 31.52
C ILE A 366 -2.58 -13.88 33.05
N GLY A 367 -2.10 -12.77 33.60
CA GLY A 367 -2.11 -12.53 35.03
C GLY A 367 -3.52 -12.50 35.62
N LEU A 368 -4.45 -11.78 34.97
CA LEU A 368 -5.87 -11.75 35.38
C LEU A 368 -6.48 -13.15 35.37
N GLN A 369 -6.28 -13.92 34.31
CA GLN A 369 -6.82 -15.29 34.20
C GLN A 369 -6.15 -16.25 35.18
N ALA A 370 -4.85 -16.12 35.43
CA ALA A 370 -4.12 -16.93 36.42
C ALA A 370 -4.68 -16.74 37.82
N VAL A 371 -4.88 -15.49 38.26
CA VAL A 371 -5.46 -15.17 39.57
C VAL A 371 -6.90 -15.66 39.66
N TYR A 372 -7.72 -15.41 38.64
CA TYR A 372 -9.10 -15.85 38.59
C TYR A 372 -9.20 -17.38 38.69
N LEU A 373 -8.47 -18.12 37.87
CA LEU A 373 -8.50 -19.57 37.82
C LEU A 373 -7.83 -20.22 39.04
N ALA A 374 -6.84 -19.60 39.67
CA ALA A 374 -6.28 -20.09 40.94
C ALA A 374 -7.35 -20.17 42.04
N ASN A 375 -8.21 -19.17 42.12
CA ASN A 375 -9.33 -19.14 43.06
C ASN A 375 -10.44 -20.13 42.67
N VAL A 376 -10.83 -20.17 41.39
CA VAL A 376 -11.87 -21.07 40.88
C VAL A 376 -11.48 -22.54 41.00
N LEU A 377 -10.23 -22.88 40.73
CA LEU A 377 -9.73 -24.27 40.76
C LEU A 377 -9.28 -24.70 42.17
N GLY A 378 -9.40 -23.82 43.16
CA GLY A 378 -9.10 -24.09 44.59
C GLY A 378 -7.61 -24.42 44.86
N HIS A 379 -6.71 -24.16 43.89
CA HIS A 379 -5.31 -24.45 44.08
C HIS A 379 -4.43 -23.57 43.13
N TRP A 380 -3.52 -22.81 43.70
CA TRP A 380 -2.68 -21.88 42.95
C TRP A 380 -1.80 -22.54 41.85
N LYS A 381 -1.32 -23.78 42.12
CA LYS A 381 -0.55 -24.57 41.14
C LYS A 381 -1.35 -24.90 39.86
N ARG A 382 -2.66 -25.04 39.97
CA ARG A 382 -3.57 -25.28 38.85
C ARG A 382 -3.73 -24.00 38.00
N GLY A 383 -3.89 -22.84 38.69
CA GLY A 383 -3.91 -21.55 38.01
C GLY A 383 -2.62 -21.26 37.27
N LEU A 384 -1.46 -21.55 37.88
CA LEU A 384 -0.14 -21.40 37.23
C LEU A 384 0.04 -22.34 36.02
N GLY A 385 -0.45 -23.59 36.11
CA GLY A 385 -0.40 -24.51 34.96
C GLY A 385 -1.21 -24.04 33.79
N PHE A 386 -2.38 -23.41 34.03
CA PHE A 386 -3.17 -22.80 32.96
C PHE A 386 -2.53 -21.52 32.43
N ALA A 387 -1.94 -20.70 33.29
CA ALA A 387 -1.18 -19.52 32.86
C ALA A 387 0.01 -19.89 31.96
N ALA A 388 0.70 -21.00 32.27
CA ALA A 388 1.77 -21.51 31.40
C ALA A 388 1.24 -21.95 30.02
N LEU A 389 0.09 -22.63 29.97
CA LEU A 389 -0.57 -22.97 28.71
C LEU A 389 -0.91 -21.71 27.90
N LEU A 390 -1.48 -20.70 28.54
CA LEU A 390 -1.79 -19.42 27.89
C LEU A 390 -0.52 -18.72 27.41
N THR A 391 0.55 -18.71 28.21
CA THR A 391 1.83 -18.12 27.80
C THR A 391 2.35 -18.74 26.51
N VAL A 392 2.28 -20.05 26.37
CA VAL A 392 2.66 -20.76 25.13
C VAL A 392 1.75 -20.34 23.97
N LEU A 393 0.43 -20.28 24.20
CA LEU A 393 -0.54 -19.86 23.18
C LEU A 393 -0.30 -18.41 22.72
N TYR A 394 -0.10 -17.47 23.65
CA TYR A 394 0.21 -16.08 23.32
C TYR A 394 1.56 -15.95 22.63
N GLY A 395 2.56 -16.73 23.04
CA GLY A 395 3.86 -16.78 22.33
C GLY A 395 3.74 -17.28 20.89
N ALA A 396 2.93 -18.33 20.68
CA ALA A 396 2.65 -18.85 19.34
C ALA A 396 1.89 -17.84 18.47
N LEU A 397 0.91 -17.13 19.03
CA LEU A 397 0.18 -16.06 18.34
C LEU A 397 1.13 -14.93 17.95
N TYR A 398 2.01 -14.51 18.86
CA TYR A 398 3.01 -13.49 18.53
C TYR A 398 3.92 -13.90 17.38
N GLY A 399 4.41 -15.14 17.40
CA GLY A 399 5.20 -15.71 16.30
C GLY A 399 4.46 -15.65 14.96
N LEU A 400 3.16 -15.99 14.94
CA LEU A 400 2.29 -15.86 13.75
C LEU A 400 2.18 -14.42 13.25
N LEU A 401 2.10 -13.45 14.17
CA LEU A 401 1.92 -12.03 13.81
C LEU A 401 3.20 -11.41 13.23
N VAL A 402 4.35 -11.82 13.73
CA VAL A 402 5.66 -11.32 13.25
C VAL A 402 6.07 -11.97 11.93
N SER A 403 5.61 -13.19 11.66
CA SER A 403 5.98 -13.95 10.46
C SER A 403 5.04 -13.61 9.29
N GLU A 404 5.35 -12.55 8.54
CA GLU A 404 4.51 -12.12 7.40
C GLU A 404 4.39 -13.17 6.29
N ASN A 405 5.53 -13.71 5.85
CA ASN A 405 5.58 -14.58 4.68
C ASN A 405 5.23 -16.04 5.00
N ASN A 406 5.35 -16.46 6.26
CA ASN A 406 5.18 -17.86 6.67
C ASN A 406 3.97 -18.08 7.59
N ALA A 407 3.06 -17.11 7.68
CA ALA A 407 1.91 -17.17 8.59
C ALA A 407 1.00 -18.38 8.33
N LEU A 408 0.80 -18.78 7.06
CA LEU A 408 0.02 -19.96 6.70
C LEU A 408 0.70 -21.24 7.18
N LEU A 409 2.02 -21.38 6.94
CA LEU A 409 2.79 -22.55 7.38
C LEU A 409 2.83 -22.65 8.91
N MET A 410 3.09 -21.54 9.61
CA MET A 410 3.11 -21.52 11.06
C MET A 410 1.74 -21.79 11.66
N GLY A 411 0.66 -21.25 11.05
CA GLY A 411 -0.72 -21.51 11.47
C GLY A 411 -1.13 -22.96 11.30
N SER A 412 -0.82 -23.57 10.17
CA SER A 412 -1.11 -25.00 9.92
C SER A 412 -0.29 -25.92 10.85
N LEU A 413 0.99 -25.60 11.08
CA LEU A 413 1.84 -26.35 12.01
C LEU A 413 1.32 -26.24 13.45
N LEU A 414 0.91 -25.04 13.87
CA LEU A 414 0.31 -24.84 15.20
C LEU A 414 -0.95 -25.69 15.37
N LEU A 415 -1.86 -25.68 14.40
CA LEU A 415 -3.08 -26.50 14.43
C LEU A 415 -2.74 -27.99 14.48
N PHE A 416 -1.78 -28.44 13.67
CA PHE A 416 -1.35 -29.83 13.67
C PHE A 416 -0.77 -30.27 15.03
N VAL A 417 0.11 -29.44 15.62
CA VAL A 417 0.69 -29.72 16.96
C VAL A 417 -0.38 -29.77 18.03
N ILE A 418 -1.34 -28.84 18.02
CA ILE A 418 -2.42 -28.84 19.00
C ILE A 418 -3.33 -30.04 18.82
N LEU A 419 -3.68 -30.41 17.60
CA LEU A 419 -4.45 -31.62 17.31
C LEU A 419 -3.70 -32.87 17.80
N ALA A 420 -2.42 -32.99 17.49
CA ALA A 420 -1.58 -34.11 17.95
C ALA A 420 -1.52 -34.18 19.48
N LEU A 421 -1.35 -33.04 20.15
CA LEU A 421 -1.39 -32.97 21.62
C LEU A 421 -2.76 -33.36 22.18
N ALA A 422 -3.85 -32.86 21.58
CA ALA A 422 -5.20 -33.23 21.98
C ALA A 422 -5.43 -34.74 21.83
N MET A 423 -5.05 -35.35 20.71
CA MET A 423 -5.13 -36.78 20.48
C MET A 423 -4.26 -37.56 21.47
N TRP A 424 -3.03 -37.10 21.74
CA TRP A 424 -2.11 -37.76 22.68
C TRP A 424 -2.64 -37.72 24.12
N VAL A 425 -3.20 -36.57 24.55
CA VAL A 425 -3.78 -36.40 25.88
C VAL A 425 -5.04 -37.26 26.04
N THR A 426 -5.91 -37.26 25.02
CA THR A 426 -7.21 -37.95 25.07
C THR A 426 -7.12 -39.46 24.78
N ARG A 427 -5.96 -40.00 24.33
CA ARG A 427 -5.79 -41.40 23.98
C ARG A 427 -6.08 -42.37 25.10
N ARG A 428 -5.98 -41.93 26.36
CA ARG A 428 -6.24 -42.73 27.57
C ARG A 428 -7.63 -42.46 28.18
N VAL A 429 -8.43 -41.58 27.56
CA VAL A 429 -9.76 -41.24 28.02
C VAL A 429 -10.72 -42.31 27.48
N ASP A 430 -11.35 -43.05 28.42
CA ASP A 430 -12.44 -43.94 28.04
C ASP A 430 -13.73 -43.12 27.84
N TRP A 431 -14.00 -42.80 26.58
CA TRP A 431 -15.16 -42.02 26.17
C TRP A 431 -16.49 -42.74 26.48
N TYR A 432 -16.47 -44.11 26.52
CA TYR A 432 -17.64 -44.91 26.85
C TYR A 432 -17.90 -44.92 28.38
N ALA A 433 -16.85 -45.04 29.20
CA ALA A 433 -16.95 -44.93 30.64
C ALA A 433 -17.41 -43.51 31.06
N LEU A 434 -16.87 -42.45 30.50
CA LEU A 434 -17.32 -41.08 30.69
C LEU A 434 -18.80 -40.89 30.33
N GLY A 435 -19.26 -41.58 29.27
CA GLY A 435 -20.68 -41.66 28.92
C GLY A 435 -21.52 -42.48 29.90
N ALA A 436 -20.91 -43.49 30.57
CA ALA A 436 -21.56 -44.39 31.52
C ALA A 436 -21.60 -43.88 32.98
N GLU A 437 -20.51 -43.26 33.49
CA GLU A 437 -20.47 -42.59 34.82
C GLU A 437 -21.37 -41.36 34.91
N LEU A 438 -21.80 -40.90 33.81
CA LEU A 438 -22.85 -39.92 33.70
C LEU A 438 -24.27 -40.58 33.72
N LYS A 439 -24.42 -41.90 33.89
CA LYS A 439 -25.64 -42.60 34.28
C LYS A 439 -25.86 -42.59 35.81
#